data_c525e02c6ba8a8c469207166cd3435c3
#
_entry.id   c525e02c6ba8a8c469207166cd3435c3
#
_cell.length_a   1.000
_cell.length_b   1.000
_cell.length_c   1.000
_cell.angle_alpha   90.00
_cell.angle_beta   90.00
_cell.angle_gamma   90.00
#
_symmetry.space_group_name_H-M   'P 1'
#
loop_
_entity.id
_entity.type
_entity.pdbx_description
1 polymer ?
#
loop_
_entity_poly.entity_id
_entity_poly.type
_entity_poly.pdbx_seq_one_letter_code
_entity_poly.pdbx_strand_id
1 'polypeptide(L)'
;NYMQEPSSSAAATFTDDSIQKCLNPLRSVNHEPPKDCSVYIGVDPALGSNNCVIAATPHEGKLKILFIREDLGLTRNEQILGIVEEAVLQCGRNGSSVSDVIIEAMVFQKGLSRDERLIEMTQRYGFRVREHLTGMNKYDETIGVPSMALSFMRGDIEIPYADDPSTRHQADQLIRQLKAWRPLKRGTKLRQDQVMALWFIWILYRQRKQSFALDTSQFNYKGLPWGSTMPARQVF
;
A
#
# COMPACT_ATOMS: atom_id res chain seq x y z
N ASN A 1 -8.50 -45.19 17.81
CA ASN A 1 -8.79 -43.80 17.54
C ASN A 1 -7.52 -43.08 17.15
N TYR A 2 -7.18 -43.13 15.89
CA TYR A 2 -6.15 -42.27 15.31
C TYR A 2 -6.82 -40.92 15.06
N MET A 3 -6.51 -39.91 15.89
CA MET A 3 -6.72 -38.52 15.54
C MET A 3 -5.73 -38.23 14.38
N GLN A 4 -6.25 -38.11 13.18
CA GLN A 4 -5.50 -37.55 12.07
C GLN A 4 -5.32 -36.07 12.37
N GLU A 5 -4.09 -35.66 12.68
CA GLU A 5 -3.69 -34.28 12.60
C GLU A 5 -4.00 -33.77 11.18
N PRO A 6 -4.56 -32.57 11.00
CA PRO A 6 -4.79 -32.03 9.67
C PRO A 6 -3.44 -31.81 9.01
N SER A 7 -3.08 -32.71 8.12
CA SER A 7 -1.93 -32.61 7.25
C SER A 7 -2.05 -31.41 6.33
N SER A 8 -0.95 -30.69 6.18
CA SER A 8 -0.68 -29.53 5.35
C SER A 8 -1.13 -28.18 5.97
N SER A 9 -0.32 -27.66 6.88
CA SER A 9 -0.14 -26.21 6.99
C SER A 9 0.41 -25.73 5.64
N ALA A 10 -0.46 -25.23 4.76
CA ALA A 10 0.01 -24.41 3.66
C ALA A 10 0.93 -23.34 4.29
N ALA A 11 2.19 -23.30 3.88
CA ALA A 11 3.18 -22.42 4.48
C ALA A 11 2.62 -20.99 4.54
N ALA A 12 2.75 -20.34 5.71
CA ALA A 12 2.23 -18.98 5.88
C ALA A 12 2.89 -18.06 4.86
N THR A 13 2.09 -17.30 4.11
CA THR A 13 2.60 -16.33 3.14
C THR A 13 3.45 -15.26 3.82
N PHE A 14 3.04 -14.82 5.01
CA PHE A 14 3.77 -13.88 5.87
C PHE A 14 4.12 -14.59 7.17
N THR A 15 5.41 -14.83 7.42
CA THR A 15 5.89 -15.47 8.64
C THR A 15 6.01 -14.46 9.79
N ASP A 16 5.95 -14.92 11.03
CA ASP A 16 6.14 -14.05 12.19
C ASP A 16 7.46 -13.30 12.14
N ASP A 17 8.55 -13.97 11.78
CA ASP A 17 9.88 -13.35 11.65
C ASP A 17 9.90 -12.26 10.58
N SER A 18 9.22 -12.46 9.44
CA SER A 18 9.16 -11.48 8.37
C SER A 18 8.36 -10.24 8.78
N ILE A 19 7.27 -10.42 9.52
CA ILE A 19 6.47 -9.33 10.07
C ILE A 19 7.26 -8.57 11.15
N GLN A 20 7.93 -9.26 12.06
CA GLN A 20 8.74 -8.64 13.14
C GLN A 20 9.83 -7.72 12.58
N LYS A 21 10.49 -8.08 11.48
CA LYS A 21 11.48 -7.23 10.79
C LYS A 21 10.91 -5.91 10.28
N CYS A 22 9.61 -5.84 10.10
CA CYS A 22 8.91 -4.67 9.57
C CYS A 22 8.40 -3.72 10.66
N LEU A 23 8.43 -4.12 11.94
CA LEU A 23 7.90 -3.31 13.03
C LEU A 23 8.89 -2.22 13.44
N ASN A 24 8.40 -0.97 13.51
CA ASN A 24 9.18 0.14 14.04
C ASN A 24 8.58 0.65 15.37
N PRO A 25 9.17 0.28 16.53
CA PRO A 25 8.64 0.64 17.84
C PRO A 25 8.78 2.13 18.17
N LEU A 26 9.53 2.89 17.36
CA LEU A 26 9.72 4.33 17.56
C LEU A 26 8.71 5.17 16.77
N ARG A 27 7.90 4.55 15.90
CA ARG A 27 6.94 5.25 15.07
C ARG A 27 5.50 4.96 15.47
N SER A 28 4.73 6.06 15.58
CA SER A 28 3.28 6.05 15.77
C SER A 28 2.57 6.37 14.44
N VAL A 29 1.32 5.92 14.31
CA VAL A 29 0.42 6.36 13.22
C VAL A 29 0.09 7.85 13.27
N ASN A 30 0.40 8.54 14.38
CA ASN A 30 0.19 9.97 14.56
C ASN A 30 1.45 10.81 14.26
N HIS A 31 2.58 10.18 13.96
CA HIS A 31 3.80 10.90 13.62
C HIS A 31 3.66 11.62 12.27
N GLU A 32 4.34 12.75 12.16
CA GLU A 32 4.44 13.45 10.89
C GLU A 32 5.11 12.58 9.83
N PRO A 33 4.70 12.72 8.54
CA PRO A 33 5.38 12.06 7.44
C PRO A 33 6.84 12.56 7.34
N PRO A 34 7.73 11.79 6.73
CA PRO A 34 9.05 12.30 6.36
C PRO A 34 8.91 13.54 5.47
N LYS A 35 9.90 14.43 5.53
CA LYS A 35 9.86 15.69 4.80
C LYS A 35 9.84 15.49 3.28
N ASP A 36 9.02 16.31 2.59
CA ASP A 36 8.98 16.40 1.12
C ASP A 36 8.71 15.05 0.42
N CYS A 37 7.89 14.18 1.02
CA CYS A 37 7.58 12.86 0.49
C CYS A 37 6.30 12.83 -0.34
N SER A 38 6.26 11.90 -1.30
CA SER A 38 5.06 11.55 -2.05
C SER A 38 4.34 10.38 -1.36
N VAL A 39 3.10 10.60 -0.95
CA VAL A 39 2.30 9.62 -0.20
C VAL A 39 1.28 8.94 -1.11
N TYR A 40 1.07 7.64 -0.91
CA TYR A 40 0.05 6.83 -1.57
C TYR A 40 -0.98 6.40 -0.55
N ILE A 41 -2.25 6.44 -0.92
CA ILE A 41 -3.37 5.97 -0.09
C ILE A 41 -4.03 4.79 -0.79
N GLY A 42 -4.17 3.68 -0.09
CA GLY A 42 -4.95 2.51 -0.51
C GLY A 42 -6.26 2.47 0.24
N VAL A 43 -7.35 2.25 -0.48
CA VAL A 43 -8.71 2.20 0.06
C VAL A 43 -9.35 0.88 -0.34
N ASP A 44 -9.74 0.08 0.64
CA ASP A 44 -10.57 -1.10 0.47
C ASP A 44 -11.96 -0.81 1.07
N PRO A 45 -12.91 -0.38 0.23
CA PRO A 45 -14.26 -0.09 0.67
C PRO A 45 -15.06 -1.39 0.66
N ALA A 46 -15.28 -1.98 1.81
CA ALA A 46 -16.04 -3.22 1.91
C ALA A 46 -17.54 -2.95 2.07
N LEU A 47 -18.34 -3.50 1.17
CA LEU A 47 -19.79 -3.48 1.30
C LEU A 47 -20.24 -4.44 2.42
N GLY A 48 -20.72 -3.87 3.53
CA GLY A 48 -21.30 -4.64 4.64
C GLY A 48 -20.29 -5.28 5.58
N SER A 49 -18.99 -4.96 5.45
CA SER A 49 -17.93 -5.33 6.40
C SER A 49 -17.21 -4.09 6.92
N ASN A 50 -15.91 -4.01 6.77
CA ASN A 50 -15.13 -2.89 7.25
C ASN A 50 -14.50 -2.11 6.11
N ASN A 51 -14.52 -0.80 6.23
CA ASN A 51 -13.76 0.06 5.33
C ASN A 51 -12.36 0.22 5.86
N CYS A 52 -11.37 0.05 5.02
CA CYS A 52 -9.98 0.22 5.38
C CYS A 52 -9.29 1.27 4.51
N VAL A 53 -8.58 2.16 5.17
CA VAL A 53 -7.70 3.16 4.53
C VAL A 53 -6.31 3.03 5.13
N ILE A 54 -5.31 2.84 4.27
CA ILE A 54 -3.89 2.87 4.63
C ILE A 54 -3.21 3.96 3.81
N ALA A 55 -2.31 4.73 4.44
CA ALA A 55 -1.40 5.62 3.72
C ALA A 55 0.04 5.20 3.97
N ALA A 56 0.86 5.27 2.93
CA ALA A 56 2.29 4.94 3.02
C ALA A 56 3.12 5.77 2.03
N THR A 57 4.41 5.90 2.31
CA THR A 57 5.35 6.63 1.48
C THR A 57 6.63 5.82 1.23
N PRO A 58 7.18 5.85 0.00
CA PRO A 58 8.54 5.43 -0.24
C PRO A 58 9.52 6.38 0.44
N HIS A 59 10.34 5.88 1.36
CA HIS A 59 11.35 6.68 2.03
C HIS A 59 12.51 5.79 2.49
N GLU A 60 13.77 6.20 2.22
CA GLU A 60 14.98 5.46 2.60
C GLU A 60 14.96 3.98 2.16
N GLY A 61 14.48 3.72 0.95
CA GLY A 61 14.44 2.37 0.37
C GLY A 61 13.32 1.47 0.89
N LYS A 62 12.50 1.95 1.84
CA LYS A 62 11.35 1.24 2.42
C LYS A 62 10.03 1.87 2.01
N LEU A 63 8.97 1.08 2.07
CA LEU A 63 7.60 1.57 2.06
C LEU A 63 7.16 1.78 3.53
N LYS A 64 7.14 3.02 3.99
CA LYS A 64 6.79 3.37 5.39
C LYS A 64 5.29 3.64 5.49
N ILE A 65 4.59 2.89 6.31
CA ILE A 65 3.17 3.12 6.62
C ILE A 65 3.07 4.31 7.57
N LEU A 66 2.20 5.28 7.23
CA LEU A 66 2.02 6.52 7.96
C LEU A 66 0.66 6.60 8.66
N PHE A 67 -0.34 5.93 8.08
CA PHE A 67 -1.72 5.97 8.55
C PHE A 67 -2.37 4.61 8.33
N ILE A 68 -3.11 4.13 9.30
CA ILE A 68 -3.94 2.94 9.20
C ILE A 68 -5.26 3.27 9.90
N ARG A 69 -6.38 3.05 9.23
CA ARG A 69 -7.69 3.08 9.85
C ARG A 69 -8.62 2.07 9.23
N GLU A 70 -9.23 1.28 10.08
CA GLU A 70 -10.28 0.33 9.73
C GLU A 70 -11.48 0.59 10.62
N ASP A 71 -12.59 1.03 10.03
CA ASP A 71 -13.83 1.28 10.75
C ASP A 71 -14.86 0.21 10.45
N LEU A 72 -15.47 -0.32 11.53
CA LEU A 72 -16.45 -1.38 11.47
C LEU A 72 -17.82 -0.85 11.01
N GLY A 73 -18.45 -1.56 10.07
CA GLY A 73 -19.87 -1.34 9.77
C GLY A 73 -20.18 -0.06 9.00
N LEU A 74 -19.19 0.65 8.49
CA LEU A 74 -19.43 1.83 7.68
C LEU A 74 -19.85 1.43 6.26
N THR A 75 -21.05 1.81 5.86
CA THR A 75 -21.63 1.46 4.56
C THR A 75 -21.82 2.64 3.62
N ARG A 76 -21.57 3.88 4.09
CA ARG A 76 -21.81 5.10 3.34
C ARG A 76 -20.52 5.68 2.78
N ASN A 77 -20.56 6.10 1.52
CA ASN A 77 -19.43 6.78 0.86
C ASN A 77 -18.87 7.94 1.68
N GLU A 78 -19.74 8.78 2.26
CA GLU A 78 -19.33 9.93 3.08
C GLU A 78 -18.40 9.56 4.23
N GLN A 79 -18.61 8.41 4.86
CA GLN A 79 -17.80 7.95 5.98
C GLN A 79 -16.42 7.51 5.50
N ILE A 80 -16.37 6.75 4.40
CA ILE A 80 -15.10 6.32 3.79
C ILE A 80 -14.31 7.55 3.32
N LEU A 81 -14.97 8.49 2.65
CA LEU A 81 -14.35 9.73 2.17
C LEU A 81 -13.88 10.61 3.33
N GLY A 82 -14.57 10.59 4.48
CA GLY A 82 -14.10 11.24 5.69
C GLY A 82 -12.76 10.69 6.18
N ILE A 83 -12.57 9.36 6.16
CA ILE A 83 -11.30 8.72 6.52
C ILE A 83 -10.21 9.03 5.49
N VAL A 84 -10.54 9.03 4.20
CA VAL A 84 -9.59 9.39 3.14
C VAL A 84 -9.13 10.85 3.33
N GLU A 85 -10.05 11.77 3.61
CA GLU A 85 -9.71 13.18 3.85
C GLU A 85 -8.84 13.35 5.10
N GLU A 86 -9.13 12.63 6.19
CA GLU A 86 -8.28 12.58 7.39
C GLU A 86 -6.86 12.11 7.04
N ALA A 87 -6.73 11.03 6.27
CA ALA A 87 -5.44 10.52 5.82
C ALA A 87 -4.69 11.55 4.95
N VAL A 88 -5.40 12.24 4.02
CA VAL A 88 -4.83 13.29 3.18
C VAL A 88 -4.30 14.45 4.04
N LEU A 89 -5.08 14.92 5.00
CA LEU A 89 -4.70 16.02 5.88
C LEU A 89 -3.55 15.66 6.82
N GLN A 90 -3.56 14.45 7.37
CA GLN A 90 -2.49 13.99 8.26
C GLN A 90 -1.19 13.76 7.51
N CYS A 91 -1.24 13.12 6.34
CA CYS A 91 -0.06 12.78 5.56
C CYS A 91 0.43 13.91 4.66
N GLY A 92 -0.37 14.95 4.44
CA GLY A 92 -0.01 16.16 3.69
C GLY A 92 0.72 17.21 4.52
N ARG A 93 1.40 16.80 5.62
CA ARG A 93 2.18 17.67 6.49
C ARG A 93 3.66 17.64 6.12
N ASN A 94 4.45 18.52 6.72
CA ASN A 94 5.92 18.56 6.60
C ASN A 94 6.42 18.63 5.14
N GLY A 95 5.73 19.37 4.26
CA GLY A 95 6.05 19.47 2.84
C GLY A 95 5.68 18.22 2.02
N SER A 96 5.17 17.18 2.64
CA SER A 96 4.71 15.98 1.95
C SER A 96 3.33 16.19 1.34
N SER A 97 3.03 15.44 0.27
CA SER A 97 1.74 15.50 -0.41
C SER A 97 1.26 14.12 -0.82
N VAL A 98 -0.05 13.93 -0.79
CA VAL A 98 -0.66 12.73 -1.37
C VAL A 98 -0.64 12.84 -2.88
N SER A 99 -0.06 11.86 -3.55
CA SER A 99 0.03 11.84 -5.01
C SER A 99 -1.03 10.96 -5.66
N ASP A 100 -1.39 9.86 -5.02
CA ASP A 100 -2.33 8.89 -5.57
C ASP A 100 -3.20 8.29 -4.45
N VAL A 101 -4.49 8.16 -4.75
CA VAL A 101 -5.46 7.40 -3.95
C VAL A 101 -5.94 6.23 -4.79
N ILE A 102 -5.65 5.00 -4.35
CA ILE A 102 -6.00 3.78 -5.07
C ILE A 102 -7.21 3.16 -4.39
N ILE A 103 -8.30 3.02 -5.14
CA ILE A 103 -9.58 2.50 -4.64
C ILE A 103 -9.90 1.19 -5.33
N GLU A 104 -10.32 0.18 -4.56
CA GLU A 104 -10.83 -1.05 -5.16
C GLU A 104 -12.08 -0.76 -6.01
N ALA A 105 -12.06 -1.16 -7.28
CA ALA A 105 -13.15 -0.96 -8.23
C ALA A 105 -13.96 -2.24 -8.44
N MET A 106 -14.68 -2.70 -7.42
CA MET A 106 -15.70 -3.74 -7.58
C MET A 106 -16.99 -3.14 -8.18
N VAL A 107 -17.81 -3.99 -8.81
CA VAL A 107 -19.01 -3.57 -9.57
C VAL A 107 -19.94 -2.63 -8.78
N PHE A 108 -20.01 -2.80 -7.46
CA PHE A 108 -20.84 -1.99 -6.56
C PHE A 108 -20.16 -0.71 -6.04
N GLN A 109 -18.83 -0.59 -6.20
CA GLN A 109 -18.01 0.49 -5.65
C GLN A 109 -17.68 1.57 -6.68
N LYS A 110 -18.11 1.38 -7.94
CA LYS A 110 -17.95 2.39 -9.03
C LYS A 110 -18.57 3.76 -8.70
N GLY A 111 -19.45 3.84 -7.70
CA GLY A 111 -19.99 5.09 -7.19
C GLY A 111 -19.00 5.93 -6.40
N LEU A 112 -18.04 5.30 -5.71
CA LEU A 112 -17.10 6.03 -4.83
C LEU A 112 -16.12 6.88 -5.64
N SER A 113 -15.56 6.34 -6.73
CA SER A 113 -14.62 7.07 -7.59
C SER A 113 -15.25 8.24 -8.35
N ARG A 114 -16.59 8.26 -8.46
CA ARG A 114 -17.39 9.30 -9.11
C ARG A 114 -18.11 10.21 -8.12
N ASP A 115 -17.90 10.01 -6.84
CA ASP A 115 -18.49 10.83 -5.79
C ASP A 115 -18.00 12.28 -5.89
N GLU A 116 -18.92 13.24 -5.88
CA GLU A 116 -18.62 14.67 -6.05
C GLU A 116 -17.62 15.15 -4.98
N ARG A 117 -17.76 14.69 -3.74
CA ARG A 117 -16.83 15.02 -2.66
C ARG A 117 -15.41 14.53 -2.96
N LEU A 118 -15.25 13.33 -3.53
CA LEU A 118 -13.92 12.84 -3.92
C LEU A 118 -13.32 13.68 -5.05
N ILE A 119 -14.14 14.10 -6.01
CA ILE A 119 -13.73 15.00 -7.11
C ILE A 119 -13.27 16.34 -6.53
N GLU A 120 -14.03 16.94 -5.62
CA GLU A 120 -13.64 18.17 -4.92
C GLU A 120 -12.33 18.00 -4.15
N MET A 121 -12.14 16.88 -3.46
CA MET A 121 -10.90 16.56 -2.75
C MET A 121 -9.71 16.46 -3.73
N THR A 122 -9.87 15.87 -4.92
CA THR A 122 -8.79 15.82 -5.92
C THR A 122 -8.37 17.21 -6.39
N GLN A 123 -9.35 18.11 -6.58
CA GLN A 123 -9.08 19.49 -6.96
C GLN A 123 -8.40 20.28 -5.84
N ARG A 124 -8.84 20.09 -4.60
CA ARG A 124 -8.33 20.82 -3.42
C ARG A 124 -6.91 20.39 -3.04
N TYR A 125 -6.63 19.08 -3.06
CA TYR A 125 -5.40 18.51 -2.53
C TYR A 125 -4.42 18.03 -3.60
N GLY A 126 -4.83 18.02 -4.88
CA GLY A 126 -3.95 17.75 -6.02
C GLY A 126 -3.56 16.29 -6.23
N PHE A 127 -4.23 15.32 -5.60
CA PHE A 127 -3.95 13.90 -5.81
C PHE A 127 -4.72 13.31 -7.00
N ARG A 128 -4.28 12.15 -7.49
CA ARG A 128 -4.95 11.38 -8.53
C ARG A 128 -5.69 10.20 -7.93
N VAL A 129 -6.89 9.93 -8.41
CA VAL A 129 -7.64 8.72 -8.09
C VAL A 129 -7.31 7.64 -9.11
N ARG A 130 -7.01 6.43 -8.62
CA ARG A 130 -6.79 5.23 -9.43
C ARG A 130 -7.76 4.15 -9.00
N GLU A 131 -8.47 3.59 -9.96
CA GLU A 131 -9.30 2.41 -9.75
C GLU A 131 -8.44 1.15 -9.91
N HIS A 132 -8.54 0.22 -8.96
CA HIS A 132 -7.91 -1.09 -9.05
C HIS A 132 -8.97 -2.18 -9.11
N LEU A 133 -9.00 -2.94 -10.22
CA LEU A 133 -9.89 -4.08 -10.37
C LEU A 133 -9.27 -5.30 -9.68
N THR A 134 -9.85 -5.68 -8.56
CA THR A 134 -9.46 -6.88 -7.82
C THR A 134 -10.23 -8.10 -8.35
N GLY A 135 -9.49 -9.09 -8.79
CA GLY A 135 -10.02 -10.36 -9.26
C GLY A 135 -9.21 -11.51 -8.68
N MET A 136 -9.09 -12.60 -9.45
CA MET A 136 -8.21 -13.73 -9.10
C MET A 136 -6.73 -13.35 -9.03
N ASN A 137 -6.34 -12.23 -9.63
CA ASN A 137 -4.99 -11.68 -9.59
C ASN A 137 -4.45 -11.41 -8.18
N LYS A 138 -5.32 -11.21 -7.18
CA LYS A 138 -4.89 -11.05 -5.78
C LYS A 138 -4.20 -12.28 -5.19
N TYR A 139 -4.39 -13.44 -5.79
CA TYR A 139 -3.77 -14.71 -5.36
C TYR A 139 -2.52 -15.06 -6.17
N ASP A 140 -2.21 -14.30 -7.21
CA ASP A 140 -1.04 -14.53 -8.06
C ASP A 140 0.25 -14.30 -7.27
N GLU A 141 1.20 -15.22 -7.39
CA GLU A 141 2.47 -15.17 -6.66
C GLU A 141 3.37 -14.02 -7.11
N THR A 142 3.18 -13.56 -8.34
CA THR A 142 4.05 -12.54 -8.97
C THR A 142 3.53 -11.12 -8.79
N ILE A 143 2.22 -10.92 -8.87
CA ILE A 143 1.59 -9.60 -8.83
C ILE A 143 0.58 -9.44 -7.69
N GLY A 144 0.08 -10.55 -7.12
CA GLY A 144 -0.92 -10.56 -6.06
C GLY A 144 -0.34 -10.26 -4.67
N VAL A 145 -1.15 -10.45 -3.66
CA VAL A 145 -0.75 -10.26 -2.25
C VAL A 145 0.47 -11.11 -1.87
N PRO A 146 0.62 -12.39 -2.32
CA PRO A 146 1.81 -13.18 -2.00
C PRO A 146 3.11 -12.54 -2.45
N SER A 147 3.09 -11.75 -3.53
CA SER A 147 4.28 -11.07 -4.04
C SER A 147 4.87 -10.01 -3.08
N MET A 148 4.11 -9.54 -2.08
CA MET A 148 4.62 -8.70 -0.99
C MET A 148 5.52 -9.46 -0.02
N ALA A 149 5.42 -10.79 0.06
CA ALA A 149 6.13 -11.58 1.07
C ALA A 149 7.65 -11.36 1.05
N LEU A 150 8.24 -11.22 -0.14
CA LEU A 150 9.66 -10.93 -0.27
C LEU A 150 10.04 -9.57 0.36
N SER A 151 9.20 -8.55 0.22
CA SER A 151 9.42 -7.23 0.84
C SER A 151 9.33 -7.31 2.37
N PHE A 152 8.42 -8.13 2.91
CA PHE A 152 8.37 -8.41 4.34
C PHE A 152 9.61 -9.16 4.83
N MET A 153 10.06 -10.18 4.12
CA MET A 153 11.27 -10.95 4.46
C MET A 153 12.54 -10.07 4.52
N ARG A 154 12.61 -9.06 3.66
CA ARG A 154 13.73 -8.11 3.59
C ARG A 154 13.61 -6.94 4.56
N GLY A 155 12.43 -6.73 5.18
CA GLY A 155 12.15 -5.54 5.98
C GLY A 155 12.03 -4.26 5.15
N ASP A 156 11.62 -4.39 3.87
CA ASP A 156 11.41 -3.26 2.95
C ASP A 156 10.09 -2.52 3.23
N ILE A 157 9.24 -3.07 4.10
CA ILE A 157 8.01 -2.44 4.58
C ILE A 157 8.23 -2.03 6.05
N GLU A 158 7.80 -0.84 6.44
CA GLU A 158 7.87 -0.37 7.82
C GLU A 158 6.44 -0.14 8.35
N ILE A 159 6.11 -0.86 9.43
CA ILE A 159 4.83 -0.77 10.13
C ILE A 159 5.06 0.03 11.42
N PRO A 160 4.31 1.12 11.67
CA PRO A 160 4.40 1.84 12.95
C PRO A 160 3.96 0.94 14.09
N TYR A 161 4.76 0.90 15.16
CA TYR A 161 4.50 -0.02 16.29
C TYR A 161 4.89 0.59 17.64
N ALA A 162 4.78 1.93 17.78
CA ALA A 162 5.03 2.63 19.04
C ALA A 162 4.08 2.15 20.14
N ASP A 163 4.48 2.41 21.39
CA ASP A 163 3.71 1.97 22.56
C ASP A 163 2.62 2.97 22.93
N ASP A 164 1.74 3.27 21.96
CA ASP A 164 0.51 4.01 22.18
C ASP A 164 -0.71 3.18 21.76
N PRO A 165 -1.85 3.30 22.47
CA PRO A 165 -3.02 2.43 22.26
C PRO A 165 -3.57 2.49 20.83
N SER A 166 -3.56 3.65 20.20
CA SER A 166 -4.09 3.83 18.84
C SER A 166 -3.23 3.10 17.82
N THR A 167 -1.90 3.31 17.86
CA THR A 167 -0.95 2.64 16.98
C THR A 167 -1.00 1.13 17.16
N ARG A 168 -0.96 0.66 18.42
CA ARG A 168 -1.03 -0.78 18.73
C ARG A 168 -2.29 -1.40 18.19
N HIS A 169 -3.44 -0.78 18.44
CA HIS A 169 -4.72 -1.32 17.97
C HIS A 169 -4.74 -1.52 16.45
N GLN A 170 -4.34 -0.51 15.68
CA GLN A 170 -4.35 -0.56 14.21
C GLN A 170 -3.29 -1.51 13.66
N ALA A 171 -2.06 -1.45 14.18
CA ALA A 171 -0.98 -2.31 13.74
C ALA A 171 -1.25 -3.79 14.05
N ASP A 172 -1.78 -4.11 15.23
CA ASP A 172 -2.12 -5.47 15.62
C ASP A 172 -3.23 -6.07 14.74
N GLN A 173 -4.16 -5.24 14.26
CA GLN A 173 -5.17 -5.69 13.29
C GLN A 173 -4.51 -6.06 11.96
N LEU A 174 -3.62 -5.21 11.42
CA LEU A 174 -2.87 -5.51 10.21
C LEU A 174 -2.02 -6.79 10.37
N ILE A 175 -1.31 -6.92 11.48
CA ILE A 175 -0.50 -8.10 11.78
C ILE A 175 -1.36 -9.37 11.82
N ARG A 176 -2.53 -9.34 12.48
CA ARG A 176 -3.46 -10.48 12.50
C ARG A 176 -3.94 -10.86 11.09
N GLN A 177 -4.28 -9.88 10.26
CA GLN A 177 -4.72 -10.12 8.89
C GLN A 177 -3.59 -10.68 8.01
N LEU A 178 -2.35 -10.17 8.14
CA LEU A 178 -1.16 -10.71 7.47
C LEU A 178 -0.90 -12.18 7.88
N LYS A 179 -0.90 -12.49 9.17
CA LYS A 179 -0.71 -13.85 9.70
C LYS A 179 -1.81 -14.80 9.23
N ALA A 180 -3.04 -14.32 9.13
CA ALA A 180 -4.18 -15.10 8.66
C ALA A 180 -4.24 -15.24 7.13
N TRP A 181 -3.47 -14.43 6.39
CA TRP A 181 -3.51 -14.49 4.92
C TRP A 181 -3.16 -15.88 4.40
N ARG A 182 -4.04 -16.41 3.58
CA ARG A 182 -3.82 -17.66 2.82
C ARG A 182 -4.46 -17.48 1.44
N PRO A 183 -3.94 -18.11 0.38
CA PRO A 183 -4.67 -18.27 -0.87
C PRO A 183 -5.94 -19.08 -0.58
N LEU A 184 -7.09 -18.39 -0.54
CA LEU A 184 -8.33 -19.00 -0.05
C LEU A 184 -8.91 -19.98 -1.04
N LYS A 185 -9.33 -21.15 -0.53
CA LYS A 185 -10.36 -21.97 -1.18
C LYS A 185 -11.69 -21.18 -1.15
N ARG A 186 -12.44 -21.21 -2.27
CA ARG A 186 -13.76 -20.57 -2.38
C ARG A 186 -14.60 -20.82 -1.11
N GLY A 187 -15.13 -19.75 -0.51
CA GLY A 187 -16.07 -19.82 0.61
C GLY A 187 -15.54 -19.48 2.00
N THR A 188 -14.25 -19.23 2.18
CA THR A 188 -13.70 -18.81 3.48
C THR A 188 -13.78 -17.30 3.61
N LYS A 189 -14.53 -16.81 4.61
CA LYS A 189 -14.62 -15.38 4.96
C LYS A 189 -13.48 -15.05 5.95
N LEU A 190 -12.27 -14.81 5.45
CA LEU A 190 -11.22 -14.21 6.27
C LEU A 190 -11.18 -12.70 6.04
N ARG A 191 -11.01 -11.96 7.10
CA ARG A 191 -10.80 -10.52 7.05
C ARG A 191 -9.45 -10.22 6.40
N GLN A 192 -9.45 -9.37 5.39
CA GLN A 192 -8.27 -9.08 4.58
C GLN A 192 -8.19 -7.59 4.20
N ASP A 193 -9.08 -6.77 4.72
CA ASP A 193 -9.32 -5.40 4.26
C ASP A 193 -8.05 -4.52 4.37
N GLN A 194 -7.29 -4.64 5.48
CA GLN A 194 -6.01 -3.92 5.64
C GLN A 194 -4.92 -4.47 4.72
N VAL A 195 -4.88 -5.78 4.52
CA VAL A 195 -3.91 -6.39 3.61
C VAL A 195 -4.18 -5.97 2.18
N MET A 196 -5.45 -5.84 1.77
CA MET A 196 -5.84 -5.38 0.45
C MET A 196 -5.48 -3.91 0.24
N ALA A 197 -5.82 -3.02 1.19
CA ALA A 197 -5.45 -1.62 1.13
C ALA A 197 -3.91 -1.42 1.02
N LEU A 198 -3.13 -2.19 1.78
CA LEU A 198 -1.67 -2.16 1.71
C LEU A 198 -1.17 -2.69 0.35
N TRP A 199 -1.77 -3.75 -0.18
CA TRP A 199 -1.39 -4.33 -1.46
C TRP A 199 -1.60 -3.35 -2.62
N PHE A 200 -2.67 -2.55 -2.64
CA PHE A 200 -2.89 -1.53 -3.67
C PHE A 200 -1.75 -0.50 -3.70
N ILE A 201 -1.31 -0.04 -2.54
CA ILE A 201 -0.17 0.87 -2.42
C ILE A 201 1.12 0.19 -2.91
N TRP A 202 1.35 -1.06 -2.50
CA TRP A 202 2.55 -1.81 -2.83
C TRP A 202 2.69 -2.04 -4.34
N ILE A 203 1.59 -2.33 -5.06
CA ILE A 203 1.60 -2.45 -6.53
C ILE A 203 2.14 -1.16 -7.16
N LEU A 204 1.61 -0.01 -6.77
CA LEU A 204 2.04 1.29 -7.30
C LEU A 204 3.50 1.59 -6.94
N TYR A 205 3.90 1.33 -5.71
CA TYR A 205 5.28 1.47 -5.25
C TYR A 205 6.24 0.64 -6.09
N ARG A 206 5.91 -0.64 -6.32
CA ARG A 206 6.70 -1.56 -7.14
C ARG A 206 6.83 -1.08 -8.59
N GLN A 207 5.74 -0.65 -9.20
CA GLN A 207 5.73 -0.12 -10.57
C GLN A 207 6.67 1.08 -10.71
N ARG A 208 6.61 2.01 -9.77
CA ARG A 208 7.48 3.20 -9.78
C ARG A 208 8.94 2.84 -9.55
N LYS A 209 9.23 1.92 -8.63
CA LYS A 209 10.60 1.44 -8.39
C LYS A 209 11.20 0.78 -9.63
N GLN A 210 10.42 0.02 -10.39
CA GLN A 210 10.85 -0.59 -11.65
C GLN A 210 11.09 0.46 -12.74
N SER A 211 10.22 1.46 -12.89
CA SER A 211 10.39 2.55 -13.85
C SER A 211 11.66 3.36 -13.58
N PHE A 212 11.95 3.65 -12.32
CA PHE A 212 13.18 4.34 -11.91
C PHE A 212 14.43 3.50 -12.22
N ALA A 213 14.40 2.19 -11.99
CA ALA A 213 15.54 1.31 -12.27
C ALA A 213 15.83 1.18 -13.78
N LEU A 214 14.80 1.21 -14.61
CA LEU A 214 14.95 1.21 -16.08
C LEU A 214 15.53 2.53 -16.60
N ASP A 215 15.09 3.66 -16.03
CA ASP A 215 15.56 4.99 -16.43
C ASP A 215 17.04 5.19 -16.04
N THR A 216 17.44 4.78 -14.84
CA THR A 216 18.85 4.83 -14.41
C THR A 216 19.77 3.87 -15.17
N SER A 217 19.26 2.75 -15.68
CA SER A 217 20.05 1.80 -16.50
C SER A 217 20.40 2.38 -17.87
N GLN A 218 19.59 3.29 -18.40
CA GLN A 218 19.87 3.99 -19.65
C GLN A 218 20.99 5.04 -19.51
N PHE A 219 21.25 5.53 -18.29
CA PHE A 219 22.33 6.50 -18.01
C PHE A 219 23.68 5.87 -17.63
N ASN A 220 23.76 4.56 -17.43
CA ASN A 220 25.03 3.85 -17.23
C ASN A 220 25.73 3.59 -18.55
N TYR A 221 26.09 4.66 -19.28
CA TYR A 221 27.09 4.57 -20.34
C TYR A 221 28.45 4.30 -19.69
N LYS A 222 28.83 3.04 -19.60
CA LYS A 222 30.21 2.64 -19.39
C LYS A 222 31.03 3.18 -20.55
N GLY A 223 31.84 4.23 -20.27
CA GLY A 223 33.05 4.51 -20.99
C GLY A 223 32.88 5.00 -22.42
N LEU A 224 32.56 6.27 -22.62
CA LEU A 224 33.15 7.00 -23.74
C LEU A 224 34.52 7.51 -23.29
N PRO A 225 35.62 7.13 -24.00
CA PRO A 225 36.92 7.74 -23.73
C PRO A 225 36.82 9.24 -24.01
N TRP A 226 37.33 10.04 -23.12
CA TRP A 226 37.53 11.49 -23.29
C TRP A 226 38.32 11.72 -24.57
N GLY A 227 37.69 12.23 -25.66
CA GLY A 227 38.42 12.58 -26.87
C GLY A 227 37.65 12.51 -28.19
N SER A 228 36.36 12.27 -28.28
CA SER A 228 35.63 12.38 -29.55
C SER A 228 34.90 13.74 -29.64
N THR A 229 35.46 14.64 -30.46
CA THR A 229 34.85 15.88 -30.95
C THR A 229 33.52 15.58 -31.63
N MET A 230 32.44 16.20 -31.14
CA MET A 230 31.13 16.16 -31.82
C MET A 230 31.22 16.84 -33.19
N PRO A 231 30.69 16.25 -34.27
CA PRO A 231 30.55 16.96 -35.54
C PRO A 231 29.43 18.03 -35.39
N ALA A 232 29.72 19.23 -35.87
CA ALA A 232 28.78 20.36 -35.90
C ALA A 232 27.50 19.98 -36.66
N ARG A 233 26.33 20.17 -36.01
CA ARG A 233 25.05 20.10 -36.70
C ARG A 233 24.96 21.20 -37.74
N GLN A 234 24.88 20.82 -39.01
CA GLN A 234 24.41 21.72 -40.07
C GLN A 234 22.90 21.91 -39.88
N VAL A 235 22.51 23.16 -39.69
CA VAL A 235 21.12 23.63 -39.70
C VAL A 235 20.77 23.86 -41.17
N PHE A 236 19.74 23.15 -41.65
CA PHE A 236 18.92 23.51 -42.80
C PHE A 236 17.48 23.70 -42.38
#